data_48cae67ee5b8dc48185cdab1c9fefad5
#
_entry.id   48cae67ee5b8dc48185cdab1c9fefad5
#
_cell.length_a   1.000
_cell.length_b   1.000
_cell.length_c   1.000
_cell.angle_alpha   90.00
_cell.angle_beta   90.00
_cell.angle_gamma   90.00
#
_symmetry.space_group_name_H-M   'P 1'
#
loop_
_entity.id
_entity.type
_entity.pdbx_description
1 polymer ?
#
loop_
_entity_poly.entity_id
_entity_poly.type
_entity_poly.pdbx_seq_one_letter_code
_entity_poly.pdbx_strand_id
1 'polypeptide(L)'
;MILIVEDLDRALHFYTGALGLRLGHRSGDYAQLDTGATRLALYTRSAMGKTLDMSLDAPAANAPGFEVGFKVADVDAAFSELVARGAPPVVSPTDRFWGQRTAYVRDPDGHLVEIAQDLHRSR
;
A
#
# COMPACT_ATOMS: atom_id res chain seq x y z
N MET A 1 -7.72 -2.19 8.82
CA MET A 1 -6.29 -2.48 8.70
C MET A 1 -5.49 -1.20 8.93
N ILE A 2 -4.47 -1.25 9.76
CA ILE A 2 -3.64 -0.08 10.07
C ILE A 2 -2.20 -0.42 9.71
N LEU A 3 -1.60 0.40 8.84
CA LEU A 3 -0.18 0.29 8.51
C LEU A 3 0.60 1.19 9.46
N ILE A 4 1.66 0.65 10.03
CA ILE A 4 2.56 1.44 10.87
C ILE A 4 3.62 2.05 9.97
N VAL A 5 3.68 3.38 9.96
CA VAL A 5 4.54 4.15 9.06
C VAL A 5 5.48 5.05 9.84
N GLU A 6 6.62 5.37 9.26
CA GLU A 6 7.60 6.24 9.91
C GLU A 6 7.18 7.71 9.86
N ASP A 7 6.72 8.16 8.70
CA ASP A 7 6.37 9.55 8.43
C ASP A 7 4.98 9.59 7.78
N LEU A 8 4.01 10.18 8.46
CA LEU A 8 2.64 10.20 7.98
C LEU A 8 2.49 10.95 6.66
N ASP A 9 3.14 12.11 6.52
CA ASP A 9 3.04 12.91 5.30
C ASP A 9 3.63 12.15 4.10
N ARG A 10 4.76 11.48 4.28
CA ARG A 10 5.39 10.69 3.24
C ARG A 10 4.50 9.52 2.82
N ALA A 11 3.92 8.81 3.79
CA ALA A 11 3.00 7.71 3.51
C ALA A 11 1.74 8.21 2.80
N LEU A 12 1.17 9.32 3.25
CA LEU A 12 0.00 9.92 2.60
C LEU A 12 0.30 10.35 1.17
N HIS A 13 1.48 10.91 0.92
CA HIS A 13 1.88 11.27 -0.44
C HIS A 13 1.86 10.06 -1.36
N PHE A 14 2.31 8.90 -0.88
CA PHE A 14 2.24 7.67 -1.66
C PHE A 14 0.79 7.20 -1.88
N TYR A 15 0.05 7.03 -0.79
CA TYR A 15 -1.29 6.43 -0.90
C TYR A 15 -2.31 7.34 -1.57
N THR A 16 -2.22 8.65 -1.39
CA THR A 16 -3.13 9.61 -2.04
C THR A 16 -2.59 10.14 -3.35
N GLY A 17 -1.29 10.43 -3.41
CA GLY A 17 -0.68 11.03 -4.61
C GLY A 17 -0.35 10.00 -5.67
N ALA A 18 0.42 8.96 -5.34
CA ALA A 18 0.85 7.96 -6.31
C ALA A 18 -0.24 6.91 -6.58
N LEU A 19 -0.84 6.38 -5.52
CA LEU A 19 -1.84 5.32 -5.65
C LEU A 19 -3.26 5.86 -5.91
N GLY A 20 -3.51 7.13 -5.60
CA GLY A 20 -4.76 7.79 -5.93
C GLY A 20 -5.90 7.56 -4.96
N LEU A 21 -5.64 7.09 -3.75
CA LEU A 21 -6.68 6.93 -2.74
C LEU A 21 -7.07 8.29 -2.17
N ARG A 22 -8.27 8.37 -1.62
CA ARG A 22 -8.78 9.61 -1.02
C ARG A 22 -8.54 9.60 0.47
N LEU A 23 -8.12 10.76 1.01
CA LEU A 23 -8.02 10.94 2.45
C LEU A 23 -9.43 11.10 3.02
N GLY A 24 -9.80 10.23 3.95
CA GLY A 24 -11.09 10.31 4.62
C GLY A 24 -11.06 11.14 5.89
N HIS A 25 -10.00 10.96 6.70
CA HIS A 25 -9.87 11.64 7.97
C HIS A 25 -8.41 11.67 8.40
N ARG A 26 -8.00 12.78 9.00
CA ARG A 26 -6.66 12.91 9.58
C ARG A 26 -6.75 13.56 10.96
N SER A 27 -6.03 13.01 11.92
CA SER A 27 -5.94 13.55 13.27
C SER A 27 -4.55 13.24 13.84
N GLY A 28 -3.72 14.26 14.02
CA GLY A 28 -2.37 14.09 14.54
C GLY A 28 -1.53 13.12 13.70
N ASP A 29 -1.09 12.04 14.33
CA ASP A 29 -0.26 11.00 13.71
C ASP A 29 -1.06 9.88 13.04
N TYR A 30 -2.37 10.05 12.92
CA TYR A 30 -3.29 9.05 12.37
C TYR A 30 -3.99 9.60 11.14
N ALA A 31 -4.12 8.77 10.13
CA ALA A 31 -4.90 9.09 8.93
C ALA A 31 -5.69 7.87 8.48
N GLN A 32 -6.91 8.10 8.03
CA GLN A 32 -7.78 7.06 7.50
C GLN A 32 -8.07 7.37 6.05
N LEU A 33 -7.88 6.36 5.21
CA LEU A 33 -8.11 6.48 3.78
C LEU A 33 -9.50 5.95 3.44
N ASP A 34 -10.11 6.58 2.45
CA ASP A 34 -11.43 6.16 1.96
C ASP A 34 -11.22 5.08 0.89
N THR A 35 -11.39 3.83 1.30
CA THR A 35 -11.18 2.66 0.44
C THR A 35 -12.45 1.84 0.25
N GLY A 36 -13.61 2.39 0.60
CA GLY A 36 -14.89 1.70 0.47
C GLY A 36 -15.21 0.87 1.71
N ALA A 37 -15.59 -0.39 1.52
CA ALA A 37 -16.05 -1.26 2.61
C ALA A 37 -14.95 -1.60 3.62
N THR A 38 -13.72 -1.69 3.17
CA THR A 38 -12.57 -2.01 4.03
C THR A 38 -11.88 -0.72 4.44
N ARG A 39 -11.62 -0.59 5.73
CA ARG A 39 -10.88 0.56 6.24
C ARG A 39 -9.39 0.33 6.15
N LEU A 40 -8.68 1.27 5.52
CA LEU A 40 -7.23 1.34 5.54
C LEU A 40 -6.82 2.61 6.27
N ALA A 41 -5.94 2.48 7.26
CA ALA A 41 -5.47 3.62 8.03
C ALA A 41 -3.95 3.57 8.17
N LEU A 42 -3.37 4.74 8.46
CA LEU A 42 -1.95 4.92 8.67
C LEU A 42 -1.73 5.50 10.06
N TYR A 43 -0.75 4.98 10.79
CA TYR A 43 -0.42 5.45 12.12
C TYR A 43 1.09 5.43 12.29
N THR A 44 1.67 6.49 12.86
CA THR A 44 3.12 6.56 12.95
C THR A 44 3.65 5.55 13.97
N ARG A 45 4.85 5.04 13.71
CA ARG A 45 5.54 4.13 14.61
C ARG A 45 5.74 4.77 15.99
N SER A 46 6.09 6.04 16.00
CA SER A 46 6.29 6.80 17.23
C SER A 46 5.02 6.85 18.08
N ALA A 47 3.88 7.20 17.46
CA ALA A 47 2.60 7.26 18.15
C ALA A 47 2.12 5.88 18.59
N MET A 48 2.34 4.84 17.76
CA MET A 48 1.99 3.48 18.14
C MET A 48 2.80 2.99 19.33
N GLY A 49 4.08 3.32 19.38
CA GLY A 49 4.93 3.01 20.53
C GLY A 49 4.41 3.64 21.81
N LYS A 50 3.98 4.90 21.74
CA LYS A 50 3.36 5.57 22.89
C LYS A 50 2.06 4.90 23.30
N THR A 51 1.23 4.53 22.34
CA THR A 51 -0.03 3.84 22.62
C THR A 51 0.19 2.51 23.35
N LEU A 52 1.22 1.78 22.96
CA LEU A 52 1.53 0.48 23.55
C LEU A 52 2.46 0.57 24.77
N ASP A 53 2.98 1.76 25.06
CA ASP A 53 3.98 1.99 26.10
C ASP A 53 5.20 1.09 25.91
N MET A 54 5.72 1.08 24.68
CA MET A 54 6.90 0.30 24.33
C MET A 54 7.63 0.92 23.15
N SER A 55 8.88 0.55 22.96
CA SER A 55 9.67 0.94 21.81
C SER A 55 9.44 -0.05 20.66
N LEU A 56 9.14 0.48 19.47
CA LEU A 56 8.94 -0.34 18.29
C LEU A 56 10.06 -0.12 17.30
N ASP A 57 10.75 -1.18 16.95
CA ASP A 57 11.80 -1.13 15.93
C ASP A 57 11.19 -1.19 14.53
N ALA A 58 11.87 -0.58 13.56
CA ALA A 58 11.50 -0.71 12.18
C ALA A 58 11.68 -2.17 11.73
N PRO A 59 10.80 -2.70 10.86
CA PRO A 59 10.96 -4.06 10.37
C PRO A 59 12.27 -4.21 9.59
N ALA A 60 12.83 -5.40 9.63
CA ALA A 60 14.03 -5.71 8.86
C ALA A 60 13.73 -5.57 7.36
N ALA A 61 14.73 -5.12 6.60
CA ALA A 61 14.60 -5.01 5.16
C ALA A 61 14.30 -6.38 4.55
N ASN A 62 13.39 -6.42 3.61
CA ASN A 62 13.01 -7.62 2.87
C ASN A 62 12.48 -8.77 3.76
N ALA A 63 11.81 -8.40 4.85
CA ALA A 63 11.17 -9.37 5.74
C ALA A 63 9.72 -8.97 5.99
N PRO A 64 8.88 -8.88 4.93
CA PRO A 64 7.50 -8.45 5.07
C PRO A 64 6.66 -9.51 5.79
N GLY A 65 5.80 -9.05 6.70
CA GLY A 65 4.85 -9.91 7.39
C GLY A 65 3.46 -9.94 6.73
N PHE A 66 3.23 -9.04 5.78
CA PHE A 66 1.93 -8.92 5.10
C PHE A 66 2.09 -8.09 3.82
N GLU A 67 1.04 -8.06 3.02
CA GLU A 67 0.95 -7.18 1.86
C GLU A 67 -0.41 -6.50 1.85
N VAL A 68 -0.49 -5.35 1.16
CA VAL A 68 -1.75 -4.65 0.91
C VAL A 68 -2.09 -4.82 -0.55
N GLY A 69 -3.28 -5.32 -0.84
CA GLY A 69 -3.71 -5.59 -2.21
C GLY A 69 -4.81 -4.64 -2.66
N PHE A 70 -4.73 -4.17 -3.89
CA PHE A 70 -5.74 -3.33 -4.52
C PHE A 70 -6.12 -3.93 -5.87
N LYS A 71 -7.41 -3.97 -6.18
CA LYS A 71 -7.88 -4.35 -7.51
C LYS A 71 -7.89 -3.12 -8.41
N VAL A 72 -7.42 -3.31 -9.65
CA VAL A 72 -7.39 -2.27 -10.66
C VAL A 72 -7.96 -2.81 -11.97
N ALA A 73 -8.40 -1.90 -12.86
CA ALA A 73 -8.95 -2.28 -14.15
C ALA A 73 -7.86 -2.68 -15.13
N ASP A 74 -6.71 -2.03 -15.08
CA ASP A 74 -5.58 -2.25 -16.01
C ASP A 74 -4.28 -2.21 -15.20
N VAL A 75 -3.76 -3.39 -14.88
CA VAL A 75 -2.58 -3.50 -14.03
C VAL A 75 -1.32 -2.98 -14.73
N ASP A 76 -1.20 -3.13 -16.04
CA ASP A 76 -0.02 -2.64 -16.77
C ASP A 76 0.06 -1.12 -16.70
N ALA A 77 -1.05 -0.43 -16.94
CA ALA A 77 -1.11 1.02 -16.85
C ALA A 77 -0.88 1.50 -15.42
N ALA A 78 -1.51 0.86 -14.44
CA ALA A 78 -1.35 1.22 -13.03
C ALA A 78 0.08 1.04 -12.55
N PHE A 79 0.72 -0.06 -12.91
CA PHE A 79 2.11 -0.32 -12.55
C PHE A 79 3.05 0.73 -13.15
N SER A 80 2.91 1.00 -14.44
CA SER A 80 3.73 2.01 -15.11
C SER A 80 3.59 3.38 -14.46
N GLU A 81 2.37 3.75 -14.10
CA GLU A 81 2.09 5.03 -13.47
C GLU A 81 2.69 5.12 -12.07
N LEU A 82 2.55 4.06 -11.27
CA LEU A 82 3.14 4.01 -9.93
C LEU A 82 4.66 4.14 -9.99
N VAL A 83 5.31 3.40 -10.88
CA VAL A 83 6.77 3.48 -11.04
C VAL A 83 7.19 4.86 -11.50
N ALA A 84 6.46 5.46 -12.44
CA ALA A 84 6.74 6.82 -12.92
C ALA A 84 6.62 7.86 -11.80
N ARG A 85 5.76 7.60 -10.80
CA ARG A 85 5.57 8.47 -9.64
C ARG A 85 6.51 8.15 -8.48
N GLY A 86 7.47 7.26 -8.70
CA GLY A 86 8.54 6.98 -7.74
C GLY A 86 8.37 5.73 -6.89
N ALA A 87 7.34 4.92 -7.09
CA ALA A 87 7.18 3.68 -6.34
C ALA A 87 8.25 2.66 -6.76
N PRO A 88 9.02 2.10 -5.81
CA PRO A 88 10.01 1.09 -6.15
C PRO A 88 9.35 -0.18 -6.68
N PRO A 89 9.67 -0.62 -7.91
CA PRO A 89 9.08 -1.84 -8.45
C PRO A 89 9.67 -3.09 -7.80
N VAL A 90 8.83 -4.11 -7.61
CA VAL A 90 9.25 -5.41 -7.08
C VAL A 90 9.05 -6.49 -8.13
N VAL A 91 7.84 -6.59 -8.70
CA VAL A 91 7.52 -7.57 -9.75
C VAL A 91 6.65 -6.89 -10.80
N SER A 92 7.08 -6.97 -12.06
CA SER A 92 6.32 -6.45 -13.19
C SER A 92 5.03 -7.25 -13.40
N PRO A 93 4.03 -6.69 -14.10
CA PRO A 93 2.77 -7.40 -14.33
C PRO A 93 2.98 -8.80 -14.91
N THR A 94 2.38 -9.78 -14.26
CA THR A 94 2.52 -11.20 -14.58
C THR A 94 1.18 -11.90 -14.42
N ASP A 95 0.81 -12.72 -15.39
CA ASP A 95 -0.39 -13.54 -15.30
C ASP A 95 -0.18 -14.67 -14.29
N ARG A 96 -1.14 -14.85 -13.41
CA ARG A 96 -1.10 -15.87 -12.36
C ARG A 96 -2.08 -16.99 -12.66
N PHE A 97 -1.75 -18.20 -12.17
CA PHE A 97 -2.58 -19.37 -12.45
C PHE A 97 -3.98 -19.26 -11.85
N TRP A 98 -4.18 -18.40 -10.83
CA TRP A 98 -5.48 -18.24 -10.18
C TRP A 98 -6.40 -17.25 -10.88
N GLY A 99 -6.08 -16.79 -12.08
CA GLY A 99 -6.98 -15.96 -12.90
C GLY A 99 -6.81 -14.47 -12.69
N GLN A 100 -5.66 -14.03 -12.26
CA GLN A 100 -5.33 -12.61 -12.11
C GLN A 100 -4.02 -12.29 -12.80
N ARG A 101 -3.87 -11.02 -13.19
CA ARG A 101 -2.60 -10.44 -13.56
C ARG A 101 -2.20 -9.49 -12.45
N THR A 102 -1.05 -9.70 -11.85
CA THR A 102 -0.62 -8.97 -10.65
C THR A 102 0.74 -8.32 -10.85
N ALA A 103 0.96 -7.22 -10.14
CA ALA A 103 2.25 -6.55 -10.05
C ALA A 103 2.46 -6.08 -8.62
N TYR A 104 3.70 -5.83 -8.26
CA TYR A 104 4.05 -5.44 -6.89
C TYR A 104 5.01 -4.27 -6.89
N VAL A 105 4.75 -3.32 -6.00
CA VAL A 105 5.64 -2.21 -5.69
C VAL A 105 5.83 -2.14 -4.18
N ARG A 106 6.72 -1.28 -3.71
CA ARG A 106 6.85 -0.99 -2.27
C ARG A 106 6.32 0.40 -1.99
N ASP A 107 5.78 0.59 -0.78
CA ASP A 107 5.48 1.93 -0.29
C ASP A 107 6.74 2.54 0.35
N PRO A 108 6.71 3.82 0.81
CA PRO A 108 7.87 4.46 1.41
C PRO A 108 8.43 3.76 2.66
N ASP A 109 7.64 2.96 3.32
CA ASP A 109 8.05 2.21 4.51
C ASP A 109 8.47 0.77 4.20
N GLY A 110 8.48 0.41 2.93
CA GLY A 110 8.90 -0.91 2.48
C GLY A 110 7.79 -1.96 2.50
N HIS A 111 6.54 -1.58 2.77
CA HIS A 111 5.43 -2.50 2.70
C HIS A 111 5.20 -2.96 1.25
N LEU A 112 4.91 -4.24 1.08
CA LEU A 112 4.53 -4.76 -0.23
C LEU A 112 3.12 -4.29 -0.59
N VAL A 113 2.98 -3.74 -1.79
CA VAL A 113 1.70 -3.30 -2.33
C VAL A 113 1.46 -4.09 -3.61
N GLU A 114 0.40 -4.91 -3.60
CA GLU A 114 -0.04 -5.65 -4.77
C GLU A 114 -1.09 -4.85 -5.51
N ILE A 115 -0.99 -4.80 -6.83
CA ILE A 115 -2.08 -4.36 -7.69
C ILE A 115 -2.49 -5.54 -8.57
N ALA A 116 -3.78 -5.80 -8.64
CA ALA A 116 -4.31 -7.01 -9.27
C ALA A 116 -5.46 -6.69 -10.20
N GLN A 117 -5.41 -7.28 -11.37
CA GLN A 117 -6.47 -7.20 -12.37
C GLN A 117 -7.07 -8.58 -12.53
N ASP A 118 -8.38 -8.70 -12.41
CA ASP A 118 -9.06 -9.96 -12.69
C ASP A 118 -9.05 -10.20 -14.21
N LEU A 119 -8.62 -11.39 -14.61
CA LEU A 119 -8.59 -11.76 -16.02
C LEU A 119 -9.96 -12.26 -16.45
N HIS A 120 -10.45 -11.75 -17.58
CA HIS A 120 -11.70 -12.21 -18.15
C HIS A 120 -11.56 -13.64 -18.63
N ARG A 121 -12.58 -14.43 -18.34
CA ARG A 121 -12.69 -15.76 -18.90
C ARG A 121 -13.78 -15.75 -19.96
N SER A 122 -13.40 -16.12 -21.18
CA SER A 122 -14.37 -16.37 -22.23
C SER A 122 -15.16 -17.63 -21.90
N ARG A 123 -16.39 -17.61 -22.27
CA ARG A 123 -17.24 -18.76 -22.12
C ARG A 123 -17.49 -19.41 -23.45
#